data_ae4aa8ed8e18122e4eb3c42537409c63
#
_entry.id   ae4aa8ed8e18122e4eb3c42537409c63
#
_cell.length_a   1.000
_cell.length_b   1.000
_cell.length_c   1.000
_cell.angle_alpha   90.00
_cell.angle_beta   90.00
_cell.angle_gamma   90.00
#
_symmetry.space_group_name_H-M   'P 1'
#
loop_
_entity.id
_entity.type
_entity.pdbx_description
1 polymer ?
#
loop_
_entity_poly.entity_id
_entity_poly.type
_entity_poly.pdbx_seq_one_letter_code
_entity_poly.pdbx_strand_id
1 'polypeptide(L)'
;MLALLHELQGIGFIRQLRLITERKEFYPLKTDPQVYFVGGESGEDYLPLLDAARKAVEHGYRVFVLPNPKGFRTADFIFERKGVYKMFDLKTVSGRNSVDNRLSESITQTNRVLLHMKADYSPGTLARSIKRYFELNPNAREVLVFKGMKQISVTRRSVENNDFFRTFIRRYTK
;
A
#
# COMPACT_ATOMS: atom_id res chain seq x y z
N MET A 1 -18.16 3.55 -8.23
CA MET A 1 -18.04 2.34 -7.37
C MET A 1 -16.78 2.38 -6.51
N LEU A 2 -15.57 2.55 -7.09
CA LEU A 2 -14.31 2.62 -6.30
C LEU A 2 -14.27 3.80 -5.31
N ALA A 3 -14.84 4.95 -5.65
CA ALA A 3 -14.88 6.14 -4.78
C ALA A 3 -15.68 5.96 -3.48
N LEU A 4 -16.62 5.00 -3.45
CA LEU A 4 -17.43 4.71 -2.26
C LEU A 4 -16.85 3.60 -1.37
N LEU A 5 -15.79 2.93 -1.83
CA LEU A 5 -15.21 1.80 -1.08
C LEU A 5 -14.54 2.22 0.25
N HIS A 6 -14.04 3.45 0.32
CA HIS A 6 -13.42 3.96 1.56
C HIS A 6 -14.46 4.19 2.69
N GLU A 7 -15.75 4.30 2.36
CA GLU A 7 -16.83 4.44 3.34
C GLU A 7 -17.24 3.09 3.93
N LEU A 8 -16.95 1.99 3.23
CA LEU A 8 -17.27 0.65 3.70
C LEU A 8 -16.23 0.14 4.71
N GLN A 9 -16.69 -0.51 5.75
CA GLN A 9 -15.85 -1.09 6.80
C GLN A 9 -16.19 -2.57 7.06
N GLY A 10 -15.21 -3.29 7.64
CA GLY A 10 -15.42 -4.65 8.09
C GLY A 10 -15.65 -5.67 6.97
N ILE A 11 -16.52 -6.64 7.21
CA ILE A 11 -16.81 -7.77 6.31
C ILE A 11 -17.39 -7.29 4.97
N GLY A 12 -18.22 -6.25 4.98
CA GLY A 12 -18.79 -5.66 3.77
C GLY A 12 -17.71 -5.13 2.82
N PHE A 13 -16.69 -4.47 3.36
CA PHE A 13 -15.56 -3.98 2.59
C PHE A 13 -14.76 -5.13 1.95
N ILE A 14 -14.41 -6.16 2.72
CA ILE A 14 -13.68 -7.34 2.21
C ILE A 14 -14.47 -8.04 1.10
N ARG A 15 -15.79 -8.20 1.27
CA ARG A 15 -16.67 -8.80 0.26
C ARG A 15 -16.67 -7.98 -1.04
N GLN A 16 -16.71 -6.66 -0.96
CA GLN A 16 -16.65 -5.79 -2.14
C GLN A 16 -15.29 -5.89 -2.85
N LEU A 17 -14.19 -5.91 -2.11
CA LEU A 17 -12.87 -6.10 -2.71
C LEU A 17 -12.77 -7.44 -3.45
N ARG A 18 -13.28 -8.51 -2.85
CA ARG A 18 -13.33 -9.82 -3.50
C ARG A 18 -14.14 -9.78 -4.80
N LEU A 19 -15.34 -9.21 -4.79
CA LEU A 19 -16.19 -9.08 -5.97
C LEU A 19 -15.54 -8.25 -7.09
N ILE A 20 -14.75 -7.23 -6.73
CA ILE A 20 -13.99 -6.45 -7.70
C ILE A 20 -12.91 -7.32 -8.37
N THR A 21 -12.16 -8.09 -7.58
CA THR A 21 -11.07 -8.92 -8.11
C THR A 21 -11.56 -10.12 -8.93
N GLU A 22 -12.81 -10.53 -8.79
CA GLU A 22 -13.45 -11.59 -9.58
C GLU A 22 -13.99 -11.11 -10.94
N ARG A 23 -13.88 -9.80 -11.25
CA ARG A 23 -14.33 -9.26 -12.53
C ARG A 23 -13.47 -9.74 -13.70
N LYS A 24 -14.11 -9.99 -14.84
CA LYS A 24 -13.46 -10.47 -16.07
C LYS A 24 -12.48 -9.47 -16.69
N GLU A 25 -12.60 -8.20 -16.35
CA GLU A 25 -11.70 -7.14 -16.83
C GLU A 25 -10.27 -7.27 -16.26
N PHE A 26 -10.09 -7.95 -15.12
CA PHE A 26 -8.78 -8.25 -14.60
C PHE A 26 -8.17 -9.46 -15.29
N TYR A 27 -7.02 -9.28 -15.93
CA TYR A 27 -6.26 -10.36 -16.54
C TYR A 27 -4.82 -10.38 -16.00
N PRO A 28 -4.23 -11.59 -15.86
CA PRO A 28 -2.86 -11.70 -15.36
C PRO A 28 -1.86 -11.23 -16.44
N LEU A 29 -0.79 -10.58 -16.00
CA LEU A 29 0.32 -10.26 -16.89
C LEU A 29 1.04 -11.54 -17.33
N LYS A 30 1.48 -11.58 -18.59
CA LYS A 30 2.24 -12.72 -19.14
C LYS A 30 3.57 -12.93 -18.40
N THR A 31 4.23 -11.84 -18.02
CA THR A 31 5.52 -11.86 -17.30
C THR A 31 5.38 -12.07 -15.80
N ASP A 32 4.23 -11.72 -15.23
CA ASP A 32 3.97 -11.72 -13.78
C ASP A 32 2.56 -12.27 -13.50
N PRO A 33 2.34 -13.61 -13.55
CA PRO A 33 1.00 -14.21 -13.51
C PRO A 33 0.20 -13.95 -12.21
N GLN A 34 0.85 -13.47 -11.16
CA GLN A 34 0.19 -13.07 -9.91
C GLN A 34 -0.16 -11.58 -9.84
N VAL A 35 0.14 -10.83 -10.91
CA VAL A 35 -0.20 -9.41 -11.06
C VAL A 35 -1.29 -9.28 -12.12
N TYR A 36 -2.42 -8.71 -11.72
CA TYR A 36 -3.63 -8.57 -12.54
C TYR A 36 -3.86 -7.10 -12.88
N PHE A 37 -4.14 -6.83 -14.14
CA PHE A 37 -4.44 -5.49 -14.65
C PHE A 37 -5.80 -5.43 -15.33
N VAL A 38 -6.35 -4.23 -15.42
CA VAL A 38 -7.46 -3.86 -16.30
C VAL A 38 -6.88 -3.08 -17.46
N GLY A 39 -6.92 -3.58 -18.67
CA GLY A 39 -6.20 -3.14 -19.86
C GLY A 39 -6.00 -1.64 -20.09
N GLY A 40 -5.03 -1.31 -20.92
CA GLY A 40 -4.75 0.05 -21.38
C GLY A 40 -3.62 0.77 -20.66
N GLU A 41 -2.75 0.07 -19.95
CA GLU A 41 -1.69 0.70 -19.16
C GLU A 41 -0.40 0.87 -19.95
N SER A 42 -0.23 2.07 -20.42
CA SER A 42 1.08 2.61 -20.81
C SER A 42 1.11 4.06 -20.33
N GLY A 43 1.60 4.30 -19.12
CA GLY A 43 1.76 5.66 -18.56
C GLY A 43 3.05 5.77 -17.76
N GLU A 44 3.47 6.98 -17.46
CA GLU A 44 4.69 7.26 -16.67
C GLU A 44 4.65 6.60 -15.28
N ASP A 45 3.45 6.36 -14.72
CA ASP A 45 3.26 5.74 -13.41
C ASP A 45 3.25 4.19 -13.43
N TYR A 46 3.26 3.58 -14.62
CA TYR A 46 3.16 2.11 -14.77
C TYR A 46 4.35 1.36 -14.16
N LEU A 47 5.57 1.82 -14.44
CA LEU A 47 6.78 1.13 -13.95
C LEU A 47 6.91 1.11 -12.43
N PRO A 48 6.66 2.22 -11.70
CA PRO A 48 6.62 2.21 -10.24
C PRO A 48 5.54 1.27 -9.68
N LEU A 49 4.35 1.22 -10.31
CA LEU A 49 3.28 0.31 -9.91
C LEU A 49 3.68 -1.16 -10.10
N LEU A 50 4.23 -1.51 -11.27
CA LEU A 50 4.67 -2.86 -11.57
C LEU A 50 5.79 -3.32 -10.64
N ASP A 51 6.74 -2.46 -10.34
CA ASP A 51 7.85 -2.76 -9.44
C ASP A 51 7.37 -3.01 -8.00
N ALA A 52 6.45 -2.19 -7.48
CA ALA A 52 5.83 -2.43 -6.19
C ALA A 52 4.96 -3.69 -6.17
N ALA A 53 4.24 -3.97 -7.26
CA ALA A 53 3.44 -5.18 -7.42
C ALA A 53 4.31 -6.45 -7.37
N ARG A 54 5.44 -6.46 -8.07
CA ARG A 54 6.42 -7.57 -8.03
C ARG A 54 6.95 -7.82 -6.63
N LYS A 55 7.26 -6.76 -5.90
CA LYS A 55 7.65 -6.88 -4.48
C LYS A 55 6.56 -7.50 -3.62
N ALA A 56 5.31 -7.14 -3.85
CA ALA A 56 4.19 -7.76 -3.14
C ALA A 56 4.05 -9.26 -3.49
N VAL A 57 4.25 -9.64 -4.75
CA VAL A 57 4.24 -11.05 -5.17
C VAL A 57 5.37 -11.84 -4.49
N GLU A 58 6.58 -11.29 -4.36
CA GLU A 58 7.68 -11.90 -3.59
C GLU A 58 7.30 -12.17 -2.13
N HIS A 59 6.38 -11.37 -1.57
CA HIS A 59 5.82 -11.56 -0.23
C HIS A 59 4.55 -12.43 -0.19
N GLY A 60 4.22 -13.12 -1.28
CA GLY A 60 3.12 -14.07 -1.38
C GLY A 60 1.74 -13.47 -1.57
N TYR A 61 1.65 -12.23 -2.08
CA TYR A 61 0.38 -11.61 -2.47
C TYR A 61 0.03 -11.92 -3.93
N ARG A 62 -1.27 -12.04 -4.21
CA ARG A 62 -1.84 -11.72 -5.52
C ARG A 62 -2.14 -10.23 -5.55
N VAL A 63 -1.81 -9.57 -6.64
CA VAL A 63 -1.89 -8.13 -6.77
C VAL A 63 -2.84 -7.74 -7.88
N PHE A 64 -3.82 -6.91 -7.58
CA PHE A 64 -4.75 -6.35 -8.55
C PHE A 64 -4.46 -4.85 -8.63
N VAL A 65 -3.98 -4.41 -9.79
CA VAL A 65 -3.72 -2.99 -10.05
C VAL A 65 -5.02 -2.33 -10.45
N LEU A 66 -5.42 -1.33 -9.68
CA LEU A 66 -6.68 -0.63 -9.90
C LEU A 66 -6.52 0.44 -11.00
N PRO A 67 -7.55 0.65 -11.83
CA PRO A 67 -7.54 1.75 -12.77
C PRO A 67 -7.55 3.08 -12.01
N ASN A 68 -6.74 4.03 -12.46
CA ASN A 68 -6.69 5.38 -11.93
C ASN A 68 -7.29 6.38 -12.93
N PRO A 69 -8.62 6.53 -13.00
CA PRO A 69 -9.26 7.44 -13.92
C PRO A 69 -8.91 8.89 -13.56
N LYS A 70 -8.59 9.70 -14.58
CA LYS A 70 -8.25 11.12 -14.41
C LYS A 70 -9.33 11.83 -13.58
N GLY A 71 -8.90 12.59 -12.58
CA GLY A 71 -9.78 13.41 -11.72
C GLY A 71 -10.33 12.68 -10.48
N PHE A 72 -10.02 11.41 -10.29
CA PHE A 72 -10.40 10.68 -9.08
C PHE A 72 -9.17 10.19 -8.32
N ARG A 73 -9.14 10.44 -7.02
CA ARG A 73 -8.13 9.85 -6.13
C ARG A 73 -8.64 8.50 -5.67
N THR A 74 -8.00 7.43 -6.16
CA THR A 74 -8.30 6.05 -5.80
C THR A 74 -7.06 5.37 -5.25
N ALA A 75 -7.24 4.26 -4.56
CA ALA A 75 -6.13 3.38 -4.23
C ALA A 75 -5.54 2.77 -5.51
N ASP A 76 -4.27 2.39 -5.45
CA ASP A 76 -3.54 1.82 -6.58
C ASP A 76 -3.69 0.30 -6.66
N PHE A 77 -3.84 -0.39 -5.51
CA PHE A 77 -3.82 -1.84 -5.42
C PHE A 77 -4.91 -2.44 -4.56
N ILE A 78 -5.34 -3.64 -4.93
CA ILE A 78 -5.86 -4.63 -4.00
C ILE A 78 -4.82 -5.75 -3.87
N PHE A 79 -4.38 -6.03 -2.64
CA PHE A 79 -3.56 -7.18 -2.29
C PHE A 79 -4.41 -8.29 -1.70
N GLU A 80 -4.26 -9.50 -2.20
CA GLU A 80 -4.87 -10.69 -1.63
C GLU A 80 -3.80 -11.67 -1.16
N ARG A 81 -3.96 -12.17 0.06
CA ARG A 81 -3.13 -13.25 0.60
C ARG A 81 -3.96 -14.11 1.54
N LYS A 82 -4.06 -15.41 1.25
CA LYS A 82 -4.81 -16.38 2.06
C LYS A 82 -6.28 -15.96 2.31
N GLY A 83 -6.95 -15.44 1.29
CA GLY A 83 -8.33 -14.99 1.38
C GLY A 83 -8.54 -13.63 2.06
N VAL A 84 -7.47 -12.96 2.48
CA VAL A 84 -7.54 -11.61 3.07
C VAL A 84 -7.25 -10.57 1.98
N TYR A 85 -8.19 -9.66 1.78
CA TYR A 85 -8.12 -8.58 0.78
C TYR A 85 -7.88 -7.25 1.47
N LYS A 86 -6.89 -6.48 0.99
CA LYS A 86 -6.57 -5.15 1.48
C LYS A 86 -6.30 -4.21 0.32
N MET A 87 -6.78 -2.98 0.43
CA MET A 87 -6.58 -1.93 -0.57
C MET A 87 -5.48 -0.97 -0.11
N PHE A 88 -4.54 -0.66 -1.01
CA PHE A 88 -3.39 0.20 -0.72
C PHE A 88 -3.23 1.32 -1.74
N ASP A 89 -2.81 2.48 -1.24
CA ASP A 89 -2.27 3.58 -2.03
C ASP A 89 -0.74 3.51 -2.02
N LEU A 90 -0.11 3.53 -3.20
CA LEU A 90 1.34 3.45 -3.34
C LEU A 90 2.00 4.82 -3.18
N LYS A 91 2.99 4.88 -2.32
CA LYS A 91 3.92 6.01 -2.22
C LYS A 91 5.35 5.51 -2.37
N THR A 92 5.96 5.78 -3.53
CA THR A 92 7.38 5.49 -3.78
C THR A 92 8.23 6.58 -3.15
N VAL A 93 9.18 6.18 -2.32
CA VAL A 93 10.10 7.07 -1.62
C VAL A 93 11.50 6.94 -2.22
N SER A 94 11.89 7.92 -3.02
CA SER A 94 13.20 7.98 -3.70
C SER A 94 14.16 9.04 -3.14
N GLY A 95 13.70 9.89 -2.20
CA GLY A 95 14.49 10.97 -1.59
C GLY A 95 14.33 11.05 -0.08
N ARG A 96 15.28 11.76 0.58
CA ARG A 96 15.36 11.82 2.05
C ARG A 96 14.20 12.54 2.74
N ASN A 97 13.57 13.50 2.07
CA ASN A 97 12.59 14.43 2.70
C ASN A 97 11.15 14.21 2.22
N SER A 98 10.84 13.05 1.63
CA SER A 98 9.55 12.86 0.94
C SER A 98 8.50 12.09 1.74
N VAL A 99 8.83 11.46 2.87
CA VAL A 99 7.90 10.55 3.56
C VAL A 99 6.71 11.27 4.16
N ASP A 100 6.92 12.36 4.90
CA ASP A 100 5.81 13.10 5.53
C ASP A 100 4.81 13.63 4.49
N ASN A 101 5.32 14.21 3.40
CA ASN A 101 4.47 14.70 2.30
C ASN A 101 3.71 13.56 1.64
N ARG A 102 4.39 12.43 1.35
CA ARG A 102 3.77 11.25 0.75
C ARG A 102 2.67 10.64 1.62
N LEU A 103 2.89 10.56 2.93
CA LEU A 103 1.88 10.08 3.87
C LEU A 103 0.69 11.04 3.96
N SER A 104 0.94 12.36 3.97
CA SER A 104 -0.12 13.37 3.99
C SER A 104 -0.99 13.32 2.74
N GLU A 105 -0.40 13.11 1.56
CA GLU A 105 -1.13 12.99 0.29
C GLU A 105 -2.10 11.79 0.28
N SER A 106 -1.81 10.72 1.03
CA SER A 106 -2.62 9.51 1.04
C SER A 106 -3.84 9.56 1.97
N ILE A 107 -3.96 10.56 2.85
CA ILE A 107 -5.01 10.64 3.88
C ILE A 107 -6.43 10.57 3.28
N THR A 108 -6.63 11.13 2.08
CA THR A 108 -7.93 11.15 1.40
C THR A 108 -8.13 10.02 0.38
N GLN A 109 -7.15 9.15 0.19
CA GLN A 109 -7.18 8.11 -0.84
C GLN A 109 -7.57 6.74 -0.30
N THR A 110 -6.97 6.35 0.82
CA THR A 110 -7.25 5.06 1.47
C THR A 110 -6.81 5.08 2.94
N ASN A 111 -7.29 4.12 3.70
CA ASN A 111 -6.89 3.91 5.09
C ASN A 111 -5.59 3.08 5.21
N ARG A 112 -5.01 2.65 4.09
CA ARG A 112 -3.75 1.89 4.04
C ARG A 112 -2.82 2.46 3.00
N VAL A 113 -1.57 2.64 3.40
CA VAL A 113 -0.49 3.15 2.55
C VAL A 113 0.57 2.08 2.38
N LEU A 114 1.03 1.90 1.14
CA LEU A 114 2.24 1.15 0.82
C LEU A 114 3.39 2.13 0.59
N LEU A 115 4.37 2.13 1.49
CA LEU A 115 5.64 2.84 1.29
C LEU A 115 6.64 1.92 0.61
N HIS A 116 6.98 2.19 -0.63
CA HIS A 116 8.03 1.50 -1.36
C HIS A 116 9.33 2.31 -1.27
N MET A 117 10.26 1.86 -0.41
CA MET A 117 11.50 2.55 -0.12
C MET A 117 12.56 2.24 -1.17
N LYS A 118 12.83 3.19 -2.06
CA LYS A 118 13.88 3.10 -3.10
C LYS A 118 15.19 3.75 -2.69
N ALA A 119 15.17 4.61 -1.67
CA ALA A 119 16.35 5.26 -1.12
C ALA A 119 16.61 4.79 0.32
N ASP A 120 17.86 4.93 0.74
CA ASP A 120 18.20 4.79 2.15
C ASP A 120 17.59 5.93 2.95
N TYR A 121 16.85 5.56 3.98
CA TYR A 121 16.14 6.48 4.85
C TYR A 121 16.43 6.15 6.31
N SER A 122 16.65 7.18 7.13
CA SER A 122 16.87 6.97 8.56
C SER A 122 15.70 6.21 9.20
N PRO A 123 15.93 5.03 9.79
CA PRO A 123 14.85 4.23 10.36
C PRO A 123 14.13 4.94 11.50
N GLY A 124 14.85 5.73 12.30
CA GLY A 124 14.25 6.51 13.38
C GLY A 124 13.38 7.67 12.85
N THR A 125 13.81 8.33 11.78
CA THR A 125 13.00 9.37 11.12
C THR A 125 11.77 8.78 10.47
N LEU A 126 11.91 7.66 9.77
CA LEU A 126 10.77 6.94 9.16
C LEU A 126 9.74 6.51 10.21
N ALA A 127 10.21 5.95 11.34
CA ALA A 127 9.32 5.56 12.44
C ALA A 127 8.55 6.76 13.01
N ARG A 128 9.20 7.94 13.18
CA ARG A 128 8.52 9.17 13.62
C ARG A 128 7.47 9.64 12.62
N SER A 129 7.79 9.64 11.32
CA SER A 129 6.85 10.03 10.25
C SER A 129 5.64 9.10 10.23
N ILE A 130 5.83 7.79 10.36
CA ILE A 130 4.72 6.82 10.40
C ILE A 130 3.87 7.03 11.65
N LYS A 131 4.47 7.23 12.82
CA LYS A 131 3.73 7.50 14.07
C LYS A 131 2.88 8.76 13.93
N ARG A 132 3.48 9.86 13.45
CA ARG A 132 2.78 11.13 13.20
C ARG A 132 1.61 10.96 12.22
N TYR A 133 1.77 10.17 11.17
CA TYR A 133 0.69 9.88 10.23
C TYR A 133 -0.51 9.23 10.92
N PHE A 134 -0.31 8.27 11.83
CA PHE A 134 -1.38 7.66 12.61
C PHE A 134 -2.01 8.64 13.61
N GLU A 135 -1.22 9.53 14.22
CA GLU A 135 -1.72 10.56 15.15
C GLU A 135 -2.64 11.56 14.43
N LEU A 136 -2.26 11.99 13.22
CA LEU A 136 -3.00 12.96 12.42
C LEU A 136 -4.17 12.34 11.63
N ASN A 137 -4.20 11.02 11.47
CA ASN A 137 -5.22 10.33 10.69
C ASN A 137 -5.91 9.23 11.49
N PRO A 138 -7.03 9.53 12.18
CA PRO A 138 -7.77 8.55 12.97
C PRO A 138 -8.25 7.34 12.16
N ASN A 139 -8.46 7.50 10.86
CA ASN A 139 -8.91 6.45 9.96
C ASN A 139 -7.79 5.53 9.45
N ALA A 140 -6.52 5.89 9.67
CA ALA A 140 -5.39 5.07 9.25
C ALA A 140 -5.44 3.68 9.88
N ARG A 141 -5.29 2.65 9.06
CA ARG A 141 -5.31 1.23 9.46
C ARG A 141 -3.93 0.59 9.41
N GLU A 142 -3.19 0.85 8.35
CA GLU A 142 -1.92 0.19 8.10
C GLU A 142 -0.99 1.06 7.24
N VAL A 143 0.29 1.08 7.60
CA VAL A 143 1.39 1.49 6.73
C VAL A 143 2.23 0.24 6.48
N LEU A 144 2.24 -0.24 5.24
CA LEU A 144 3.05 -1.37 4.81
C LEU A 144 4.32 -0.82 4.17
N VAL A 145 5.49 -1.22 4.68
CA VAL A 145 6.79 -0.75 4.20
C VAL A 145 7.50 -1.88 3.47
N PHE A 146 7.85 -1.64 2.20
CA PHE A 146 8.78 -2.49 1.45
C PHE A 146 10.14 -1.82 1.36
N LYS A 147 11.18 -2.51 1.81
CA LYS A 147 12.59 -2.10 1.67
C LYS A 147 13.45 -3.30 1.29
N GLY A 148 13.99 -3.32 0.06
CA GLY A 148 14.71 -4.48 -0.45
C GLY A 148 13.83 -5.73 -0.37
N MET A 149 14.29 -6.77 0.33
CA MET A 149 13.54 -8.01 0.56
C MET A 149 12.67 -7.97 1.83
N LYS A 150 12.55 -6.82 2.49
CA LYS A 150 11.82 -6.71 3.76
C LYS A 150 10.42 -6.20 3.56
N GLN A 151 9.52 -6.73 4.37
CA GLN A 151 8.16 -6.26 4.55
C GLN A 151 7.91 -5.96 6.03
N ILE A 152 7.45 -4.74 6.32
CA ILE A 152 7.11 -4.33 7.69
C ILE A 152 5.69 -3.76 7.67
N SER A 153 4.76 -4.45 8.31
CA SER A 153 3.41 -3.94 8.54
C SER A 153 3.37 -3.18 9.86
N VAL A 154 2.92 -1.92 9.81
CA VAL A 154 2.70 -1.06 10.95
C VAL A 154 1.22 -0.72 11.03
N THR A 155 0.61 -1.04 12.15
CA THR A 155 -0.80 -0.76 12.45
C THR A 155 -0.91 0.26 13.57
N ARG A 156 -2.12 0.79 13.83
CA ARG A 156 -2.36 1.68 14.98
C ARG A 156 -1.89 1.05 16.29
N ARG A 157 -2.26 -0.20 16.54
CA ARG A 157 -1.81 -0.94 17.72
C ARG A 157 -0.28 -1.02 17.82
N SER A 158 0.42 -1.09 16.68
CA SER A 158 1.89 -1.11 16.67
C SER A 158 2.48 0.20 17.16
N VAL A 159 1.94 1.35 16.71
CA VAL A 159 2.48 2.68 17.07
C VAL A 159 2.12 3.11 18.49
N GLU A 160 1.07 2.56 19.06
CA GLU A 160 0.66 2.78 20.46
C GLU A 160 1.50 1.98 21.47
N ASN A 161 2.25 0.99 20.99
CA ASN A 161 3.13 0.20 21.84
C ASN A 161 4.39 1.01 22.22
N ASN A 162 4.75 1.00 23.50
CA ASN A 162 5.95 1.69 24.02
C ASN A 162 7.25 1.26 23.33
N ASP A 163 7.31 0.03 22.84
CA ASP A 163 8.47 -0.55 22.13
C ASP A 163 8.46 -0.28 20.61
N PHE A 164 7.53 0.51 20.10
CA PHE A 164 7.37 0.72 18.66
C PHE A 164 8.66 1.12 17.96
N PHE A 165 9.32 2.17 18.43
CA PHE A 165 10.55 2.68 17.80
C PHE A 165 11.65 1.62 17.76
N ARG A 166 11.91 0.97 18.88
CA ARG A 166 12.94 -0.08 18.98
C ARG A 166 12.64 -1.24 18.06
N THR A 167 11.40 -1.70 18.04
CA THR A 167 10.96 -2.83 17.21
C THR A 167 11.00 -2.48 15.72
N PHE A 168 10.50 -1.31 15.32
CA PHE A 168 10.54 -0.86 13.94
C PHE A 168 11.97 -0.71 13.42
N ILE A 169 12.84 0.02 14.16
CA ILE A 169 14.24 0.24 13.79
C ILE A 169 14.94 -1.10 13.57
N ARG A 170 14.80 -2.03 14.52
CA ARG A 170 15.40 -3.37 14.42
C ARG A 170 14.94 -4.12 13.17
N ARG A 171 13.65 -4.08 12.84
CA ARG A 171 13.09 -4.76 11.63
C ARG A 171 13.52 -4.09 10.33
N TYR A 172 13.69 -2.78 10.36
CA TYR A 172 14.09 -2.01 9.18
C TYR A 172 15.58 -2.15 8.88
N THR A 173 16.44 -2.28 9.88
CA THR A 173 17.90 -2.35 9.75
C THR A 173 18.45 -3.77 9.55
N LYS A 174 17.84 -4.78 10.18
CA LYS A 174 18.23 -6.20 10.03
C LYS A 174 17.76 -6.76 8.68
#